data_5167e3af6ff1c7c22beac9570d37bc7e
#
_entry.id   5167e3af6ff1c7c22beac9570d37bc7e
#
_cell.length_a   1.000
_cell.length_b   1.000
_cell.length_c   1.000
_cell.angle_alpha   90.00
_cell.angle_beta   90.00
_cell.angle_gamma   90.00
#
_symmetry.space_group_name_H-M   'P 1'
#
loop_
_entity.id
_entity.type
_entity.pdbx_description
1 polymer ?
#
loop_
_entity_poly.entity_id
_entity_poly.type
_entity_poly.pdbx_seq_one_letter_code
_entity_poly.pdbx_strand_id
1 'polypeptide(L)'
;SLSSFDQYYYRLPAGLYITDVDRSSDAAAKGIEEGDILLSVNGTNVTTMDALNGAVYNLDVGDTVEVVIYRSGKQYRVSLTVTEDKG
;
A
#
# COMPACT_ATOMS: atom_id res chain seq x y z
N SER A 1 -9.54 4.82 1.44
CA SER A 1 -9.25 4.47 2.83
C SER A 1 -10.52 4.01 3.53
N LEU A 2 -10.37 3.26 4.60
CA LEU A 2 -11.47 2.81 5.43
C LEU A 2 -11.92 3.94 6.35
N SER A 3 -13.23 4.02 6.59
CA SER A 3 -13.76 4.97 7.55
C SER A 3 -13.46 4.50 8.97
N SER A 4 -13.50 5.42 9.94
CA SER A 4 -13.33 5.05 11.34
C SER A 4 -14.41 4.09 11.82
N PHE A 5 -15.62 4.23 11.29
CA PHE A 5 -16.71 3.32 11.63
C PHE A 5 -16.39 1.90 11.18
N ASP A 6 -15.90 1.73 9.96
CA ASP A 6 -15.57 0.41 9.43
C ASP A 6 -14.45 -0.23 10.23
N GLN A 7 -13.43 0.54 10.59
CA GLN A 7 -12.33 0.05 11.40
C GLN A 7 -12.81 -0.46 12.76
N TYR A 8 -13.69 0.30 13.39
CA TYR A 8 -14.23 -0.08 14.68
C TYR A 8 -15.07 -1.35 14.58
N TYR A 9 -15.97 -1.40 13.60
CA TYR A 9 -16.92 -2.51 13.46
C TYR A 9 -16.21 -3.81 13.10
N TYR A 10 -15.29 -3.74 12.16
CA TYR A 10 -14.60 -4.94 11.66
C TYR A 10 -13.23 -5.15 12.30
N ARG A 11 -12.82 -4.24 13.17
CA ARG A 11 -11.50 -4.29 13.83
C ARG A 11 -10.36 -4.35 12.82
N LEU A 12 -10.51 -3.63 11.72
CA LEU A 12 -9.47 -3.53 10.70
C LEU A 12 -8.46 -2.45 11.08
N PRO A 13 -7.19 -2.65 10.72
CA PRO A 13 -6.18 -1.63 10.97
C PRO A 13 -6.43 -0.40 10.12
N ALA A 14 -5.93 0.76 10.58
CA ALA A 14 -5.97 1.98 9.80
C ALA A 14 -5.01 1.88 8.63
N GLY A 15 -5.48 2.20 7.43
CA GLY A 15 -4.66 2.14 6.24
C GLY A 15 -5.46 2.54 5.01
N LEU A 16 -4.83 2.35 3.84
CA LEU A 16 -5.48 2.64 2.56
C LEU A 16 -5.93 1.33 1.92
N TYR A 17 -7.21 1.26 1.63
CA TYR A 17 -7.78 0.09 0.95
C TYR A 17 -7.37 0.11 -0.52
N ILE A 18 -6.76 -0.99 -0.97
CA ILE A 18 -6.29 -1.10 -2.34
C ILE A 18 -7.45 -1.58 -3.20
N THR A 19 -7.93 -0.73 -4.11
CA THR A 19 -9.08 -1.03 -4.96
C THR A 19 -8.68 -1.52 -6.34
N ASP A 20 -7.43 -1.28 -6.75
CA ASP A 20 -6.98 -1.68 -8.08
C ASP A 20 -5.46 -1.81 -8.08
N VAL A 21 -4.96 -2.82 -8.77
CA VAL A 21 -3.51 -3.05 -8.93
C VAL A 21 -3.23 -3.27 -10.41
N ASP A 22 -2.34 -2.45 -10.96
CA ASP A 22 -1.91 -2.61 -12.35
C ASP A 22 -1.17 -3.94 -12.50
N ARG A 23 -1.65 -4.79 -13.39
CA ARG A 23 -1.08 -6.12 -13.59
C ARG A 23 0.35 -6.11 -14.07
N SER A 24 0.77 -5.02 -14.72
CA SER A 24 2.13 -4.88 -15.20
C SER A 24 3.07 -4.30 -14.16
N SER A 25 2.58 -3.93 -13.00
CA SER A 25 3.38 -3.30 -11.95
C SER A 25 4.18 -4.32 -11.16
N ASP A 26 5.23 -3.85 -10.49
CA ASP A 26 6.00 -4.69 -9.58
C ASP A 26 5.16 -5.11 -8.38
N ALA A 27 4.20 -4.28 -7.98
CA ALA A 27 3.29 -4.63 -6.89
C ALA A 27 2.50 -5.90 -7.22
N ALA A 28 1.97 -5.99 -8.44
CA ALA A 28 1.26 -7.19 -8.88
C ALA A 28 2.20 -8.39 -8.94
N ALA A 29 3.42 -8.19 -9.43
CA ALA A 29 4.42 -9.26 -9.52
C ALA A 29 4.80 -9.80 -8.13
N LYS A 30 4.73 -8.96 -7.11
CA LYS A 30 5.05 -9.35 -5.73
C LYS A 30 3.84 -9.86 -4.95
N GLY A 31 2.68 -9.98 -5.60
CA GLY A 31 1.50 -10.58 -5.00
C GLY A 31 0.56 -9.64 -4.29
N ILE A 32 0.71 -8.33 -4.44
CA ILE A 32 -0.25 -7.38 -3.88
C ILE A 32 -1.54 -7.45 -4.71
N GLU A 33 -2.68 -7.50 -4.03
CA GLU A 33 -3.98 -7.70 -4.67
C GLU A 33 -4.99 -6.66 -4.21
N GLU A 34 -6.03 -6.51 -5.02
CA GLU A 34 -7.18 -5.72 -4.61
C GLU A 34 -7.75 -6.30 -3.32
N GLY A 35 -8.17 -5.42 -2.42
CA GLY A 35 -8.69 -5.83 -1.12
C GLY A 35 -7.65 -5.81 -0.01
N ASP A 36 -6.37 -5.71 -0.35
CA ASP A 36 -5.33 -5.53 0.64
C ASP A 36 -5.41 -4.13 1.23
N ILE A 37 -4.94 -3.98 2.46
CA ILE A 37 -4.88 -2.68 3.12
C ILE A 37 -3.41 -2.27 3.22
N LEU A 38 -3.05 -1.15 2.62
CA LEU A 38 -1.70 -0.62 2.70
C LEU A 38 -1.54 0.10 4.03
N LEU A 39 -0.63 -0.37 4.87
CA LEU A 39 -0.43 0.15 6.21
C LEU A 39 0.72 1.16 6.29
N SER A 40 1.83 0.87 5.63
CA SER A 40 2.99 1.75 5.69
C SER A 40 3.84 1.64 4.43
N VAL A 41 4.62 2.68 4.19
CA VAL A 41 5.58 2.75 3.09
C VAL A 41 6.89 3.26 3.69
N ASN A 42 7.95 2.47 3.59
CA ASN A 42 9.27 2.80 4.14
C ASN A 42 9.20 3.24 5.60
N GLY A 43 8.35 2.57 6.39
CA GLY A 43 8.21 2.86 7.81
C GLY A 43 7.28 4.01 8.14
N THR A 44 6.71 4.69 7.15
CA THR A 44 5.76 5.78 7.35
C THR A 44 4.34 5.24 7.25
N ASN A 45 3.56 5.40 8.29
CA ASN A 45 2.16 4.97 8.28
C ASN A 45 1.37 5.81 7.28
N VAL A 46 0.59 5.14 6.44
CA VAL A 46 -0.20 5.82 5.40
C VAL A 46 -1.68 5.52 5.65
N THR A 47 -2.36 6.49 6.22
CA THR A 47 -3.81 6.38 6.48
C THR A 47 -4.62 7.27 5.56
N THR A 48 -3.95 8.11 4.77
CA THR A 48 -4.59 9.00 3.79
C THR A 48 -3.77 9.00 2.52
N MET A 49 -4.39 9.46 1.42
CA MET A 49 -3.67 9.62 0.16
C MET A 49 -2.55 10.67 0.28
N ASP A 50 -2.78 11.72 1.07
CA ASP A 50 -1.74 12.73 1.29
C ASP A 50 -0.52 12.13 1.97
N ALA A 51 -0.73 11.26 2.97
CA ALA A 51 0.37 10.58 3.63
C ALA A 51 1.13 9.67 2.67
N LEU A 52 0.40 8.94 1.82
CA LEU A 52 1.03 8.10 0.81
C LEU A 52 1.85 8.92 -0.17
N ASN A 53 1.27 9.99 -0.69
CA ASN A 53 1.97 10.86 -1.64
C ASN A 53 3.24 11.45 -1.02
N GLY A 54 3.18 11.86 0.25
CA GLY A 54 4.35 12.35 0.96
C GLY A 54 5.43 11.29 1.14
N ALA A 55 5.01 10.06 1.40
CA ALA A 55 5.95 8.96 1.62
C ALA A 55 6.70 8.56 0.34
N VAL A 56 6.08 8.76 -0.84
CA VAL A 56 6.68 8.36 -2.11
C VAL A 56 7.22 9.53 -2.93
N TYR A 57 7.09 10.74 -2.43
CA TYR A 57 7.39 11.97 -3.20
C TYR A 57 8.82 12.00 -3.73
N ASN A 58 9.78 11.54 -2.94
CA ASN A 58 11.20 11.60 -3.31
C ASN A 58 11.72 10.30 -3.94
N LEU A 59 10.85 9.35 -4.27
CA LEU A 59 11.29 8.11 -4.86
C LEU A 59 11.52 8.27 -6.36
N ASP A 60 12.58 7.65 -6.85
CA ASP A 60 12.92 7.63 -8.27
C ASP A 60 12.69 6.24 -8.86
N VAL A 61 12.54 6.17 -10.17
CA VAL A 61 12.45 4.90 -10.87
C VAL A 61 13.70 4.08 -10.56
N GLY A 62 13.50 2.82 -10.17
CA GLY A 62 14.58 1.92 -9.77
C GLY A 62 14.82 1.86 -8.27
N ASP A 63 14.27 2.81 -7.51
CA ASP A 63 14.38 2.75 -6.05
C ASP A 63 13.59 1.57 -5.50
N THR A 64 14.08 1.01 -4.40
CA THR A 64 13.35 -0.03 -3.68
C THR A 64 12.55 0.63 -2.57
N VAL A 65 11.29 0.24 -2.46
CA VAL A 65 10.39 0.72 -1.41
C VAL A 65 9.82 -0.47 -0.67
N GLU A 66 9.82 -0.39 0.67
CA GLU A 66 9.26 -1.44 1.51
C GLU A 66 7.86 -1.03 1.95
N VAL A 67 6.88 -1.87 1.65
CA VAL A 67 5.50 -1.62 2.05
C VAL A 67 5.03 -2.71 2.99
N VAL A 68 4.13 -2.36 3.89
CA VAL A 68 3.46 -3.33 4.76
C VAL A 68 1.99 -3.29 4.41
N ILE A 69 1.43 -4.46 4.13
CA ILE A 69 0.01 -4.61 3.84
C ILE A 69 -0.63 -5.53 4.86
N TYR A 70 -1.95 -5.43 4.97
CA TYR A 70 -2.75 -6.30 5.83
C TYR A 70 -3.71 -7.09 4.94
N ARG A 71 -3.73 -8.41 5.16
CA ARG A 71 -4.59 -9.33 4.41
C ARG A 71 -5.00 -10.48 5.33
N SER A 72 -6.30 -10.67 5.47
CA SER A 72 -6.85 -11.84 6.18
C SER A 72 -6.26 -12.04 7.58
N GLY A 73 -6.15 -10.96 8.33
CA GLY A 73 -5.69 -11.01 9.71
C GLY A 73 -4.19 -11.01 9.89
N LYS A 74 -3.42 -10.85 8.81
CA LYS A 74 -1.96 -10.90 8.88
C LYS A 74 -1.35 -9.70 8.17
N GLN A 75 -0.17 -9.31 8.63
CA GLN A 75 0.62 -8.27 7.99
C GLN A 75 1.71 -8.92 7.15
N TYR A 76 1.93 -8.35 5.97
CA TYR A 76 2.98 -8.82 5.05
C TYR A 76 3.87 -7.65 4.69
N ARG A 77 5.18 -7.90 4.71
CA ARG A 77 6.17 -6.94 4.28
C ARG A 77 6.62 -7.29 2.88
N VAL A 78 6.53 -6.33 1.96
CA VAL A 78 6.82 -6.56 0.55
C VAL A 78 7.79 -5.48 0.09
N SER A 79 8.86 -5.88 -0.58
CA SER A 79 9.79 -4.94 -1.20
C SER A 79 9.43 -4.77 -2.67
N LEU A 80 9.22 -3.53 -3.08
CA LEU A 80 8.83 -3.19 -4.43
C LEU A 80 9.89 -2.31 -5.08
N THR A 81 9.98 -2.41 -6.40
CA THR A 81 10.82 -1.51 -7.18
C THR A 81 9.93 -0.48 -7.85
N VAL A 82 10.28 0.80 -7.70
CA VAL A 82 9.54 1.87 -8.36
C VAL A 82 9.72 1.73 -9.86
N THR A 83 8.61 1.67 -10.57
CA THR A 83 8.61 1.54 -12.03
C THR A 83 7.99 2.76 -12.66
N GLU A 84 8.35 3.00 -13.91
CA GLU A 84 7.78 4.10 -14.67
C GLU A 84 6.31 3.84 -14.98
N ASP A 85 5.49 4.86 -14.76
CA ASP A 85 4.08 4.79 -15.11
C ASP A 85 3.94 5.09 -16.59
N LYS A 86 3.44 4.12 -17.33
CA LYS A 86 3.26 4.23 -18.78
C LYS A 86 1.81 4.47 -19.19
N GLY A 87 0.94 4.55 -18.20
CA GLY A 87 -0.50 4.63 -18.42
C GLY A 87 -1.03 6.00 -18.75
#